data_39945990bf67a98513eb31a49fb7cf45
#
_entry.id   39945990bf67a98513eb31a49fb7cf45
#
_cell.length_a   1.000
_cell.length_b   1.000
_cell.length_c   1.000
_cell.angle_alpha   90.00
_cell.angle_beta   90.00
_cell.angle_gamma   90.00
#
_symmetry.space_group_name_H-M   'P 1'
#
loop_
_entity.id
_entity.type
_entity.pdbx_description
1 polymer ?
#
loop_
_entity_poly.entity_id
_entity_poly.type
_entity_poly.pdbx_seq_one_letter_code
_entity_poly.pdbx_strand_id
1 'polypeptide(L)'
;MNLLITVIVLALIFDFINGFHDAANSIATVVSTKVLTPFQAVLWAAFFNFIAFFISKYVIGGFGIADTVSKTVISEFVTLPIIMSGLIAAITWNLVTWWFGIPSSSSHTLIGGFAGAAIAAAGFSSIKMAVIIKIASFIILAPLIGMLIGNLIIIATMWLAKKSNPHKADKVFKRLQLLSSALLSIGHGLNDSQKVMGIIAAALFAAYHKNGIDMGIHEIGQMPDWVAFACFTAISLGTLSGG
;
A
#
# COMPACT_ATOMS: atom_id res chain seq x y z
N MET A 1 8.21 -11.38 23.53
CA MET A 1 7.50 -12.22 22.54
C MET A 1 6.07 -11.71 22.27
N ASN A 2 5.18 -11.63 23.25
CA ASN A 2 3.76 -11.25 23.00
C ASN A 2 3.57 -9.91 22.29
N LEU A 3 4.30 -8.86 22.67
CA LEU A 3 4.18 -7.54 22.05
C LEU A 3 4.61 -7.55 20.57
N LEU A 4 5.67 -8.28 20.22
CA LEU A 4 6.13 -8.42 18.84
C LEU A 4 5.06 -9.12 17.98
N ILE A 5 4.50 -10.22 18.47
CA ILE A 5 3.42 -10.94 17.78
C ILE A 5 2.22 -10.02 17.58
N THR A 6 1.84 -9.27 18.60
CA THR A 6 0.74 -8.28 18.50
C THR A 6 1.02 -7.24 17.40
N VAL A 7 2.23 -6.70 17.32
CA VAL A 7 2.62 -5.72 16.28
C VAL A 7 2.54 -6.33 14.88
N ILE A 8 3.03 -7.57 14.71
CA ILE A 8 2.94 -8.26 13.40
C ILE A 8 1.49 -8.49 13.00
N VAL A 9 0.65 -8.96 13.92
CA VAL A 9 -0.79 -9.16 13.65
C VAL A 9 -1.47 -7.84 13.30
N LEU A 10 -1.21 -6.76 14.03
CA LEU A 10 -1.75 -5.44 13.71
C LEU A 10 -1.27 -4.92 12.36
N ALA A 11 -0.02 -5.17 12.00
CA ALA A 11 0.51 -4.79 10.70
C ALA A 11 -0.22 -5.53 9.55
N LEU A 12 -0.46 -6.84 9.71
CA LEU A 12 -1.23 -7.63 8.73
C LEU A 12 -2.72 -7.21 8.69
N ILE A 13 -3.32 -6.86 9.83
CA ILE A 13 -4.68 -6.29 9.89
C ILE A 13 -4.72 -4.95 9.15
N PHE A 14 -3.72 -4.09 9.35
CA PHE A 14 -3.61 -2.84 8.61
C PHE A 14 -3.51 -3.09 7.10
N ASP A 15 -2.71 -4.06 6.66
CA ASP A 15 -2.54 -4.40 5.25
C ASP A 15 -3.84 -4.94 4.62
N PHE A 16 -4.58 -5.77 5.38
CA PHE A 16 -5.91 -6.23 4.99
C PHE A 16 -6.90 -5.05 4.84
N ILE A 17 -6.93 -4.14 5.82
CA ILE A 17 -7.79 -2.95 5.79
C ILE A 17 -7.40 -2.02 4.63
N ASN A 18 -6.11 -1.89 4.33
CA ASN A 18 -5.61 -1.15 3.17
C ASN A 18 -6.15 -1.75 1.87
N GLY A 19 -6.00 -3.07 1.66
CA GLY A 19 -6.56 -3.75 0.50
C GLY A 19 -8.08 -3.62 0.38
N PHE A 20 -8.79 -3.72 1.51
CA PHE A 20 -10.24 -3.53 1.60
C PHE A 20 -10.67 -2.10 1.23
N HIS A 21 -10.00 -1.09 1.76
CA HIS A 21 -10.30 0.32 1.54
C HIS A 21 -10.04 0.74 0.09
N ASP A 22 -8.96 0.23 -0.51
CA ASP A 22 -8.51 0.63 -1.85
C ASP A 22 -9.02 -0.29 -2.98
N ALA A 23 -9.84 -1.31 -2.65
CA ALA A 23 -10.41 -2.22 -3.65
C ALA A 23 -11.18 -1.47 -4.74
N ALA A 24 -12.00 -0.50 -4.38
CA ALA A 24 -12.80 0.30 -5.31
C ALA A 24 -11.92 1.03 -6.34
N ASN A 25 -10.74 1.51 -5.97
CA ASN A 25 -9.81 2.21 -6.86
C ASN A 25 -9.34 1.31 -8.01
N SER A 26 -9.14 0.03 -7.75
CA SER A 26 -8.67 -0.95 -8.73
C SER A 26 -9.77 -1.43 -9.68
N ILE A 27 -11.05 -1.43 -9.23
CA ILE A 27 -12.14 -2.06 -9.97
C ILE A 27 -13.14 -1.08 -10.58
N ALA A 28 -13.21 0.17 -10.11
CA ALA A 28 -14.25 1.12 -10.48
C ALA A 28 -14.41 1.27 -12.01
N THR A 29 -13.31 1.35 -12.75
CA THR A 29 -13.34 1.54 -14.22
C THR A 29 -13.90 0.32 -14.95
N VAL A 30 -13.48 -0.90 -14.60
CA VAL A 30 -13.92 -2.13 -15.28
C VAL A 30 -15.35 -2.51 -14.93
N VAL A 31 -15.83 -2.09 -13.75
CA VAL A 31 -17.24 -2.27 -13.34
C VAL A 31 -18.13 -1.23 -13.99
N SER A 32 -17.77 0.05 -13.98
CA SER A 32 -18.58 1.14 -14.56
C SER A 32 -18.75 1.00 -16.08
N THR A 33 -17.74 0.48 -16.77
CA THR A 33 -17.80 0.20 -18.22
C THR A 33 -18.39 -1.17 -18.55
N LYS A 34 -18.84 -1.94 -17.53
CA LYS A 34 -19.43 -3.27 -17.68
C LYS A 34 -18.52 -4.27 -18.39
N VAL A 35 -17.21 -4.15 -18.19
CA VAL A 35 -16.22 -5.14 -18.66
C VAL A 35 -16.23 -6.38 -17.78
N LEU A 36 -16.32 -6.18 -16.47
CA LEU A 36 -16.47 -7.22 -15.46
C LEU A 36 -17.66 -6.90 -14.55
N THR A 37 -18.29 -7.95 -13.98
CA THR A 37 -19.19 -7.78 -12.85
C THR A 37 -18.41 -7.38 -11.60
N PRO A 38 -19.03 -6.77 -10.58
CA PRO A 38 -18.33 -6.40 -9.34
C PRO A 38 -17.56 -7.56 -8.73
N PHE A 39 -18.18 -8.73 -8.61
CA PHE A 39 -17.54 -9.93 -8.07
C PHE A 39 -16.34 -10.41 -8.90
N GLN A 40 -16.46 -10.41 -10.23
CA GLN A 40 -15.34 -10.74 -11.12
C GLN A 40 -14.21 -9.72 -11.01
N ALA A 41 -14.54 -8.46 -10.84
CA ALA A 41 -13.56 -7.38 -10.73
C ALA A 41 -12.73 -7.47 -9.45
N VAL A 42 -13.34 -7.79 -8.30
CA VAL A 42 -12.58 -7.99 -7.05
C VAL A 42 -11.73 -9.26 -7.08
N LEU A 43 -12.22 -10.35 -7.67
CA LEU A 43 -11.42 -11.57 -7.90
C LEU A 43 -10.20 -11.26 -8.78
N TRP A 44 -10.41 -10.50 -9.86
CA TRP A 44 -9.36 -10.06 -10.76
C TRP A 44 -8.31 -9.23 -10.05
N ALA A 45 -8.73 -8.19 -9.32
CA ALA A 45 -7.83 -7.32 -8.58
C ALA A 45 -7.06 -8.06 -7.47
N ALA A 46 -7.74 -8.88 -6.67
CA ALA A 46 -7.12 -9.68 -5.62
C ALA A 46 -6.08 -10.68 -6.17
N PHE A 47 -6.40 -11.33 -7.29
CA PHE A 47 -5.48 -12.24 -7.96
C PHE A 47 -4.21 -11.53 -8.41
N PHE A 48 -4.32 -10.36 -9.03
CA PHE A 48 -3.14 -9.61 -9.49
C PHE A 48 -2.38 -8.93 -8.35
N ASN A 49 -3.03 -8.54 -7.26
CA ASN A 49 -2.36 -8.15 -6.02
C ASN A 49 -1.49 -9.29 -5.48
N PHE A 50 -2.00 -10.53 -5.51
CA PHE A 50 -1.23 -11.69 -5.05
C PHE A 50 -0.11 -12.08 -6.03
N ILE A 51 -0.34 -11.98 -7.33
CA ILE A 51 0.68 -12.21 -8.37
C ILE A 51 1.89 -11.29 -8.20
N ALA A 52 1.68 -10.09 -7.64
CA ALA A 52 2.75 -9.14 -7.34
C ALA A 52 3.84 -9.73 -6.44
N PHE A 53 3.51 -10.68 -5.54
CA PHE A 53 4.50 -11.43 -4.76
C PHE A 53 5.50 -12.17 -5.67
N PHE A 54 5.00 -12.92 -6.64
CA PHE A 54 5.84 -13.70 -7.55
C PHE A 54 6.66 -12.79 -8.46
N ILE A 55 6.08 -11.69 -8.92
CA ILE A 55 6.79 -10.69 -9.72
C ILE A 55 7.90 -10.05 -8.90
N SER A 56 7.65 -9.66 -7.65
CA SER A 56 8.68 -9.10 -6.76
C SER A 56 9.82 -10.09 -6.55
N LYS A 57 9.48 -11.33 -6.21
CA LYS A 57 10.47 -12.35 -5.86
C LYS A 57 11.31 -12.82 -7.04
N TYR A 58 10.68 -13.11 -8.19
CA TYR A 58 11.32 -13.83 -9.29
C TYR A 58 11.68 -12.95 -10.49
N VAL A 59 11.02 -11.80 -10.67
CA VAL A 59 11.26 -10.91 -11.82
C VAL A 59 12.09 -9.70 -11.38
N ILE A 60 11.72 -9.05 -10.25
CA ILE A 60 12.43 -7.88 -9.72
C ILE A 60 13.70 -8.33 -8.96
N GLY A 61 13.72 -9.57 -8.46
CA GLY A 61 14.88 -10.14 -7.77
C GLY A 61 14.92 -9.85 -6.27
N GLY A 62 13.79 -9.46 -5.68
CA GLY A 62 13.65 -9.23 -4.24
C GLY A 62 12.50 -8.32 -3.86
N PHE A 63 12.30 -8.17 -2.56
CA PHE A 63 11.28 -7.30 -2.02
C PHE A 63 11.89 -5.93 -1.72
N GLY A 64 11.45 -4.89 -2.44
CA GLY A 64 11.79 -3.51 -2.10
C GLY A 64 11.20 -3.19 -0.73
N ILE A 65 12.03 -3.03 0.28
CA ILE A 65 11.55 -2.62 1.60
C ILE A 65 11.25 -1.13 1.53
N ALA A 66 9.98 -0.79 1.50
CA ALA A 66 9.59 0.60 1.67
C ALA A 66 9.81 0.96 3.14
N ASP A 67 10.96 1.51 3.41
CA ASP A 67 11.42 1.93 4.72
C ASP A 67 10.62 3.14 5.25
N THR A 68 9.31 2.93 5.41
CA THR A 68 8.36 3.99 5.74
C THR A 68 8.57 4.48 7.17
N VAL A 69 8.90 3.58 8.10
CA VAL A 69 9.09 3.92 9.51
C VAL A 69 10.42 4.63 9.71
N SER A 70 11.51 4.05 9.21
CA SER A 70 12.85 4.62 9.41
C SER A 70 13.10 5.87 8.57
N LYS A 71 12.32 6.09 7.52
CA LYS A 71 12.34 7.36 6.77
C LYS A 71 11.65 8.50 7.52
N THR A 72 10.64 8.22 8.33
CA THR A 72 9.81 9.23 8.98
C THR A 72 10.26 9.50 10.42
N VAL A 73 10.57 8.45 11.16
CA VAL A 73 11.01 8.50 12.56
C VAL A 73 12.52 8.25 12.61
N ILE A 74 13.22 8.93 13.51
CA ILE A 74 14.65 8.70 13.75
C ILE A 74 14.82 7.33 14.39
N SER A 75 15.77 6.54 13.89
CA SER A 75 15.93 5.11 14.24
C SER A 75 16.06 4.83 15.74
N GLU A 76 16.67 5.76 16.48
CA GLU A 76 16.84 5.65 17.94
C GLU A 76 15.49 5.60 18.69
N PHE A 77 14.46 6.24 18.15
CA PHE A 77 13.12 6.29 18.74
C PHE A 77 12.19 5.18 18.22
N VAL A 78 12.62 4.37 17.25
CA VAL A 78 11.81 3.25 16.75
C VAL A 78 11.76 2.14 17.80
N THR A 79 10.59 1.99 18.43
CA THR A 79 10.33 0.98 19.45
C THR A 79 9.02 0.24 19.17
N LEU A 80 8.88 -0.98 19.67
CA LEU A 80 7.63 -1.76 19.50
C LEU A 80 6.36 -1.01 19.98
N PRO A 81 6.36 -0.31 21.14
CA PRO A 81 5.21 0.49 21.56
C PRO A 81 4.86 1.61 20.57
N ILE A 82 5.85 2.32 20.00
CA ILE A 82 5.62 3.39 19.02
C ILE A 82 5.04 2.80 17.74
N ILE A 83 5.59 1.67 17.27
CA ILE A 83 5.06 0.97 16.08
C ILE A 83 3.61 0.54 16.33
N MET A 84 3.34 -0.08 17.47
CA MET A 84 2.00 -0.52 17.85
C MET A 84 1.00 0.64 17.90
N SER A 85 1.36 1.74 18.55
CA SER A 85 0.50 2.93 18.67
C SER A 85 0.24 3.57 17.32
N GLY A 86 1.25 3.65 16.44
CA GLY A 86 1.13 4.14 15.09
C GLY A 86 0.18 3.27 14.23
N LEU A 87 0.29 1.94 14.34
CA LEU A 87 -0.62 1.00 13.66
C LEU A 87 -2.05 1.12 14.16
N ILE A 88 -2.28 1.19 15.48
CA ILE A 88 -3.62 1.35 16.06
C ILE A 88 -4.25 2.67 15.56
N ALA A 89 -3.48 3.76 15.58
CA ALA A 89 -3.95 5.06 15.08
C ALA A 89 -4.31 4.98 13.58
N ALA A 90 -3.47 4.34 12.77
CA ALA A 90 -3.69 4.19 11.34
C ALA A 90 -4.92 3.31 11.03
N ILE A 91 -5.06 2.18 11.71
CA ILE A 91 -6.24 1.30 11.59
C ILE A 91 -7.51 2.06 11.96
N THR A 92 -7.51 2.73 13.12
CA THR A 92 -8.66 3.49 13.59
C THR A 92 -9.06 4.57 12.59
N TRP A 93 -8.10 5.34 12.08
CA TRP A 93 -8.37 6.40 11.10
C TRP A 93 -8.91 5.84 9.78
N ASN A 94 -8.34 4.75 9.26
CA ASN A 94 -8.85 4.12 8.04
C ASN A 94 -10.27 3.61 8.21
N LEU A 95 -10.60 3.01 9.34
CA LEU A 95 -11.97 2.54 9.62
C LEU A 95 -12.96 3.70 9.79
N VAL A 96 -12.55 4.77 10.49
CA VAL A 96 -13.38 5.97 10.66
C VAL A 96 -13.64 6.64 9.31
N THR A 97 -12.62 6.87 8.51
CA THR A 97 -12.76 7.50 7.19
C THR A 97 -13.60 6.65 6.23
N TRP A 98 -13.42 5.33 6.28
CA TRP A 98 -14.26 4.40 5.51
C TRP A 98 -15.73 4.48 5.94
N TRP A 99 -16.01 4.47 7.25
CA TRP A 99 -17.37 4.54 7.78
C TRP A 99 -18.11 5.82 7.37
N PHE A 100 -17.41 6.94 7.36
CA PHE A 100 -17.97 8.23 6.96
C PHE A 100 -17.87 8.52 5.45
N GLY A 101 -17.32 7.60 4.65
CA GLY A 101 -17.13 7.81 3.21
C GLY A 101 -16.15 8.95 2.88
N ILE A 102 -15.21 9.25 3.77
CA ILE A 102 -14.21 10.30 3.58
C ILE A 102 -13.03 9.69 2.82
N PRO A 103 -12.67 10.20 1.62
CA PRO A 103 -11.52 9.71 0.90
C PRO A 103 -10.23 9.97 1.69
N SER A 104 -9.48 8.92 1.96
CA SER A 104 -8.24 8.96 2.73
C SER A 104 -7.18 8.08 2.08
N SER A 105 -5.91 8.42 2.29
CA SER A 105 -4.78 7.61 1.83
C SER A 105 -4.23 6.81 2.99
N SER A 106 -4.29 5.48 2.91
CA SER A 106 -3.72 4.56 3.90
C SER A 106 -2.24 4.80 4.14
N SER A 107 -1.49 5.18 3.11
CA SER A 107 -0.07 5.52 3.24
C SER A 107 0.17 6.77 4.08
N HIS A 108 -0.61 7.84 3.85
CA HIS A 108 -0.49 9.07 4.65
C HIS A 108 -0.99 8.85 6.07
N THR A 109 -2.03 8.06 6.24
CA THR A 109 -2.56 7.64 7.55
C THR A 109 -1.50 6.90 8.37
N LEU A 110 -0.79 5.97 7.72
CA LEU A 110 0.28 5.21 8.36
C LEU A 110 1.43 6.12 8.81
N ILE A 111 1.89 6.99 7.91
CA ILE A 111 2.97 7.95 8.21
C ILE A 111 2.56 8.90 9.33
N GLY A 112 1.31 9.41 9.29
CA GLY A 112 0.76 10.27 10.33
C GLY A 112 0.66 9.57 11.68
N GLY A 113 0.22 8.30 11.69
CA GLY A 113 0.16 7.46 12.89
C GLY A 113 1.53 7.27 13.55
N PHE A 114 2.56 6.92 12.75
CA PHE A 114 3.92 6.76 13.27
C PHE A 114 4.54 8.08 13.72
N ALA A 115 4.41 9.14 12.93
CA ALA A 115 4.91 10.45 13.32
C ALA A 115 4.24 10.93 14.62
N GLY A 116 2.91 10.81 14.72
CA GLY A 116 2.16 11.18 15.91
C GLY A 116 2.56 10.37 17.14
N ALA A 117 2.71 9.06 17.01
CA ALA A 117 3.17 8.19 18.10
C ALA A 117 4.59 8.55 18.57
N ALA A 118 5.51 8.82 17.64
CA ALA A 118 6.88 9.21 17.94
C ALA A 118 6.93 10.60 18.61
N ILE A 119 6.17 11.57 18.13
CA ILE A 119 6.06 12.91 18.73
C ILE A 119 5.52 12.81 20.16
N ALA A 120 4.48 12.02 20.38
CA ALA A 120 3.90 11.83 21.72
C ALA A 120 4.89 11.17 22.69
N ALA A 121 5.75 10.29 22.21
CA ALA A 121 6.73 9.59 23.04
C ALA A 121 8.01 10.39 23.31
N ALA A 122 8.50 11.18 22.35
CA ALA A 122 9.84 11.78 22.42
C ALA A 122 9.90 13.22 21.84
N GLY A 123 8.76 13.84 21.54
CA GLY A 123 8.68 15.21 21.02
C GLY A 123 9.02 15.30 19.53
N PHE A 124 9.00 16.53 19.00
CA PHE A 124 9.24 16.80 17.57
C PHE A 124 10.64 16.44 17.09
N SER A 125 11.62 16.32 17.98
CA SER A 125 12.99 15.88 17.65
C SER A 125 13.05 14.42 17.19
N SER A 126 12.01 13.63 17.45
CA SER A 126 11.94 12.23 17.05
C SER A 126 11.64 11.98 15.56
N ILE A 127 11.19 12.99 14.85
CA ILE A 127 10.77 12.89 13.45
C ILE A 127 11.73 13.62 12.49
N LYS A 128 11.83 13.09 11.29
CA LYS A 128 12.59 13.73 10.18
C LYS A 128 11.70 14.74 9.47
N MET A 129 11.64 15.97 9.96
CA MET A 129 10.75 17.02 9.47
C MET A 129 10.84 17.24 7.95
N ALA A 130 12.04 17.17 7.37
CA ALA A 130 12.24 17.30 5.92
C ALA A 130 11.48 16.24 5.11
N VAL A 131 11.39 15.01 5.64
CA VAL A 131 10.63 13.92 5.00
C VAL A 131 9.12 14.19 5.11
N ILE A 132 8.65 14.64 6.25
CA ILE A 132 7.23 15.00 6.47
C ILE A 132 6.82 16.11 5.49
N ILE A 133 7.62 17.17 5.38
CA ILE A 133 7.35 18.29 4.44
C ILE A 133 7.33 17.80 2.99
N LYS A 134 8.28 16.93 2.62
CA LYS A 134 8.30 16.32 1.28
C LYS A 134 7.01 15.53 1.01
N ILE A 135 6.58 14.69 1.94
CA ILE A 135 5.34 13.90 1.81
C ILE A 135 4.13 14.82 1.71
N ALA A 136 4.03 15.84 2.57
CA ALA A 136 2.96 16.83 2.54
C ALA A 136 2.90 17.57 1.19
N SER A 137 4.05 17.92 0.61
CA SER A 137 4.10 18.53 -0.72
C SER A 137 3.54 17.61 -1.81
N PHE A 138 3.80 16.30 -1.73
CA PHE A 138 3.29 15.35 -2.71
C PHE A 138 1.78 15.08 -2.59
N ILE A 139 1.15 15.40 -1.46
CA ILE A 139 -0.33 15.37 -1.33
C ILE A 139 -0.97 16.30 -2.36
N ILE A 140 -0.34 17.43 -2.65
CA ILE A 140 -0.83 18.41 -3.63
C ILE A 140 -0.26 18.14 -5.03
N LEU A 141 1.03 17.89 -5.12
CA LEU A 141 1.73 17.74 -6.40
C LEU A 141 1.31 16.49 -7.17
N ALA A 142 1.12 15.34 -6.50
CA ALA A 142 0.80 14.10 -7.19
C ALA A 142 -0.56 14.14 -7.93
N PRO A 143 -1.67 14.65 -7.34
CA PRO A 143 -2.92 14.82 -8.06
C PRO A 143 -2.80 15.78 -9.25
N LEU A 144 -2.07 16.89 -9.11
CA LEU A 144 -1.87 17.85 -10.20
C LEU A 144 -1.09 17.23 -11.38
N ILE A 145 -0.01 16.52 -11.09
CA ILE A 145 0.79 15.81 -12.09
C ILE A 145 -0.06 14.71 -12.74
N GLY A 146 -0.79 13.92 -11.93
CA GLY A 146 -1.68 12.87 -12.42
C GLY A 146 -2.78 13.41 -13.33
N MET A 147 -3.39 14.54 -12.98
CA MET A 147 -4.38 15.22 -13.80
C MET A 147 -3.79 15.66 -15.15
N LEU A 148 -2.60 16.26 -15.14
CA LEU A 148 -1.92 16.70 -16.36
C LEU A 148 -1.61 15.51 -17.29
N ILE A 149 -0.97 14.48 -16.75
CA ILE A 149 -0.61 13.28 -17.51
C ILE A 149 -1.86 12.56 -18.00
N GLY A 150 -2.90 12.43 -17.17
CA GLY A 150 -4.17 11.83 -17.55
C GLY A 150 -4.83 12.55 -18.71
N ASN A 151 -4.87 13.89 -18.70
CA ASN A 151 -5.38 14.69 -19.82
C ASN A 151 -4.59 14.45 -21.12
N LEU A 152 -3.24 14.41 -21.03
CA LEU A 152 -2.41 14.14 -22.19
C LEU A 152 -2.67 12.75 -22.78
N ILE A 153 -2.82 11.73 -21.93
CA ILE A 153 -3.14 10.36 -22.35
C ILE A 153 -4.52 10.30 -23.00
N ILE A 154 -5.53 10.97 -22.45
CA ILE A 154 -6.88 11.01 -23.03
C ILE A 154 -6.85 11.66 -24.41
N ILE A 155 -6.21 12.82 -24.55
CA ILE A 155 -6.08 13.52 -25.84
C ILE A 155 -5.35 12.62 -26.86
N ALA A 156 -4.23 12.00 -26.49
CA ALA A 156 -3.51 11.09 -27.37
C ALA A 156 -4.37 9.89 -27.78
N THR A 157 -5.12 9.29 -26.84
CA THR A 157 -6.01 8.16 -27.11
C THR A 157 -7.14 8.55 -28.07
N MET A 158 -7.76 9.72 -27.86
CA MET A 158 -8.79 10.24 -28.76
C MET A 158 -8.25 10.49 -30.17
N TRP A 159 -7.04 11.02 -30.27
CA TRP A 159 -6.37 11.26 -31.56
C TRP A 159 -6.09 9.96 -32.33
N LEU A 160 -5.57 8.95 -31.62
CA LEU A 160 -5.28 7.63 -32.18
C LEU A 160 -6.56 6.89 -32.60
N ALA A 161 -7.63 7.00 -31.81
CA ALA A 161 -8.91 6.34 -32.08
C ALA A 161 -9.81 7.10 -33.08
N LYS A 162 -9.48 8.33 -33.46
CA LYS A 162 -10.30 9.24 -34.27
C LYS A 162 -10.87 8.62 -35.54
N LYS A 163 -10.12 7.76 -36.23
CA LYS A 163 -10.52 7.11 -37.49
C LYS A 163 -10.96 5.65 -37.29
N SER A 164 -11.07 5.18 -36.07
CA SER A 164 -11.40 3.78 -35.78
C SER A 164 -12.91 3.55 -35.85
N ASN A 165 -13.32 2.36 -36.30
CA ASN A 165 -14.71 1.94 -36.22
C ASN A 165 -15.12 1.80 -34.73
N PRO A 166 -16.25 2.42 -34.29
CA PRO A 166 -16.66 2.43 -32.87
C PRO A 166 -16.79 1.04 -32.26
N HIS A 167 -17.34 0.05 -32.95
CA HIS A 167 -17.48 -1.31 -32.45
C HIS A 167 -16.13 -2.02 -32.27
N LYS A 168 -15.17 -1.79 -33.18
CA LYS A 168 -13.82 -2.33 -33.04
C LYS A 168 -13.07 -1.63 -31.89
N ALA A 169 -13.19 -0.32 -31.79
CA ALA A 169 -12.59 0.47 -30.73
C ALA A 169 -13.10 0.04 -29.35
N ASP A 170 -14.43 -0.14 -29.17
CA ASP A 170 -15.02 -0.61 -27.92
C ASP A 170 -14.42 -1.95 -27.47
N LYS A 171 -14.34 -2.94 -28.38
CA LYS A 171 -13.74 -4.24 -28.07
C LYS A 171 -12.27 -4.15 -27.67
N VAL A 172 -11.50 -3.30 -28.35
CA VAL A 172 -10.07 -3.11 -28.04
C VAL A 172 -9.90 -2.42 -26.68
N PHE A 173 -10.65 -1.34 -26.43
CA PHE A 173 -10.57 -0.61 -25.18
C PHE A 173 -11.02 -1.45 -23.98
N LYS A 174 -12.03 -2.30 -24.11
CA LYS A 174 -12.44 -3.23 -23.05
C LYS A 174 -11.33 -4.22 -22.69
N ARG A 175 -10.59 -4.74 -23.68
CA ARG A 175 -9.43 -5.61 -23.40
C ARG A 175 -8.27 -4.83 -22.77
N LEU A 176 -8.00 -3.62 -23.23
CA LEU A 176 -6.96 -2.76 -22.65
C LEU A 176 -7.30 -2.35 -21.22
N GLN A 177 -8.58 -2.17 -20.89
CA GLN A 177 -9.02 -1.93 -19.52
C GLN A 177 -8.72 -3.11 -18.59
N LEU A 178 -8.90 -4.36 -19.03
CA LEU A 178 -8.51 -5.54 -18.25
C LEU A 178 -7.01 -5.54 -17.98
N LEU A 179 -6.20 -5.28 -18.99
CA LEU A 179 -4.75 -5.18 -18.85
C LEU A 179 -4.37 -4.05 -17.90
N SER A 180 -4.94 -2.88 -18.09
CA SER A 180 -4.69 -1.71 -17.24
C SER A 180 -5.07 -1.96 -15.77
N SER A 181 -6.24 -2.57 -15.53
CA SER A 181 -6.68 -2.96 -14.20
C SER A 181 -5.75 -4.00 -13.55
N ALA A 182 -5.27 -4.99 -14.33
CA ALA A 182 -4.30 -5.96 -13.85
C ALA A 182 -2.97 -5.29 -13.43
N LEU A 183 -2.43 -4.41 -14.28
CA LEU A 183 -1.20 -3.67 -13.99
C LEU A 183 -1.36 -2.73 -12.80
N LEU A 184 -2.53 -2.08 -12.66
CA LEU A 184 -2.84 -1.24 -11.50
C LEU A 184 -2.85 -2.07 -10.21
N SER A 185 -3.49 -3.24 -10.22
CA SER A 185 -3.55 -4.15 -9.07
C SER A 185 -2.16 -4.71 -8.72
N ILE A 186 -1.35 -5.08 -9.71
CA ILE A 186 0.05 -5.48 -9.47
C ILE A 186 0.82 -4.33 -8.81
N GLY A 187 0.70 -3.11 -9.36
CA GLY A 187 1.36 -1.92 -8.81
C GLY A 187 0.91 -1.59 -7.38
N HIS A 188 -0.39 -1.76 -7.09
CA HIS A 188 -0.95 -1.60 -5.74
C HIS A 188 -0.34 -2.63 -4.78
N GLY A 189 -0.39 -3.92 -5.12
CA GLY A 189 0.22 -4.99 -4.30
C GLY A 189 1.72 -4.73 -4.05
N LEU A 190 2.49 -4.42 -5.09
CA LEU A 190 3.92 -4.12 -4.96
C LEU A 190 4.20 -2.95 -4.03
N ASN A 191 3.47 -1.84 -4.16
CA ASN A 191 3.75 -0.65 -3.38
C ASN A 191 3.28 -0.77 -1.93
N ASP A 192 2.10 -1.30 -1.70
CA ASP A 192 1.46 -1.20 -0.39
C ASP A 192 1.87 -2.33 0.54
N SER A 193 1.98 -3.57 0.05
CA SER A 193 2.55 -4.65 0.85
C SER A 193 4.00 -4.37 1.28
N GLN A 194 4.81 -3.73 0.42
CA GLN A 194 6.20 -3.39 0.78
C GLN A 194 6.28 -2.41 1.94
N LYS A 195 5.31 -1.49 2.10
CA LYS A 195 5.28 -0.57 3.25
C LYS A 195 5.05 -1.33 4.56
N VAL A 196 4.13 -2.29 4.55
CA VAL A 196 3.82 -3.11 5.71
C VAL A 196 4.96 -4.07 6.03
N MET A 197 5.58 -4.65 5.01
CA MET A 197 6.84 -5.42 5.18
C MET A 197 7.91 -4.58 5.90
N GLY A 198 8.09 -3.33 5.50
CA GLY A 198 9.04 -2.41 6.15
C GLY A 198 8.74 -2.18 7.63
N ILE A 199 7.46 -2.13 8.00
CA ILE A 199 7.02 -2.00 9.41
C ILE A 199 7.34 -3.27 10.19
N ILE A 200 7.01 -4.44 9.62
CA ILE A 200 7.30 -5.72 10.26
C ILE A 200 8.82 -5.91 10.39
N ALA A 201 9.60 -5.55 9.36
CA ALA A 201 11.06 -5.59 9.44
C ALA A 201 11.61 -4.70 10.55
N ALA A 202 11.10 -3.48 10.68
CA ALA A 202 11.50 -2.56 11.75
C ALA A 202 11.14 -3.11 13.14
N ALA A 203 9.97 -3.77 13.28
CA ALA A 203 9.57 -4.40 14.53
C ALA A 203 10.45 -5.61 14.89
N LEU A 204 10.76 -6.46 13.91
CA LEU A 204 11.64 -7.61 14.09
C LEU A 204 13.06 -7.16 14.43
N PHE A 205 13.59 -6.16 13.74
CA PHE A 205 14.90 -5.56 14.01
C PHE A 205 14.96 -4.95 15.43
N ALA A 206 13.93 -4.19 15.84
CA ALA A 206 13.85 -3.62 17.18
C ALA A 206 13.77 -4.72 18.26
N ALA A 207 13.07 -5.82 17.99
CA ALA A 207 12.98 -6.95 18.90
C ALA A 207 14.33 -7.70 19.04
N TYR A 208 15.05 -7.87 17.93
CA TYR A 208 16.38 -8.49 17.94
C TYR A 208 17.37 -7.66 18.76
N HIS A 209 17.51 -6.37 18.47
CA HIS A 209 18.51 -5.51 19.13
C HIS A 209 18.22 -5.22 20.59
N LYS A 210 16.95 -5.11 21.00
CA LYS A 210 16.56 -4.75 22.37
C LYS A 210 16.29 -5.95 23.27
N ASN A 211 15.86 -7.08 22.70
CA ASN A 211 15.38 -8.23 23.48
C ASN A 211 16.08 -9.55 23.12
N GLY A 212 17.04 -9.55 22.19
CA GLY A 212 17.74 -10.75 21.73
C GLY A 212 16.83 -11.79 21.03
N ILE A 213 15.66 -11.37 20.54
CA ILE A 213 14.70 -12.26 19.87
C ILE A 213 15.10 -12.37 18.40
N ASP A 214 15.70 -13.49 18.02
CA ASP A 214 16.09 -13.78 16.64
C ASP A 214 14.93 -14.42 15.86
N MET A 215 14.45 -13.73 14.82
CA MET A 215 13.46 -14.21 13.88
C MET A 215 13.93 -14.10 12.42
N GLY A 216 15.24 -14.13 12.18
CA GLY A 216 15.85 -14.17 10.86
C GLY A 216 16.05 -12.79 10.22
N ILE A 217 16.04 -11.70 10.99
CA ILE A 217 16.43 -10.36 10.53
C ILE A 217 17.58 -9.85 11.41
N HIS A 218 18.76 -9.78 10.79
CA HIS A 218 19.97 -9.26 11.45
C HIS A 218 20.37 -7.89 10.94
N GLU A 219 19.90 -7.52 9.74
CA GLU A 219 20.18 -6.24 9.09
C GLU A 219 18.89 -5.57 8.60
N ILE A 220 18.89 -4.24 8.64
CA ILE A 220 17.81 -3.45 8.01
C ILE A 220 17.89 -3.68 6.50
N GLY A 221 16.92 -4.39 5.94
CA GLY A 221 16.90 -4.72 4.52
C GLY A 221 16.71 -6.21 4.22
N GLN A 222 16.92 -7.07 5.19
CA GLN A 222 16.58 -8.48 5.06
C GLN A 222 15.08 -8.68 5.26
N MET A 223 14.44 -9.35 4.31
CA MET A 223 13.01 -9.65 4.38
C MET A 223 12.81 -11.17 4.30
N PRO A 224 12.35 -11.80 5.39
CA PRO A 224 11.97 -13.21 5.34
C PRO A 224 10.81 -13.42 4.37
N ASP A 225 10.88 -14.47 3.56
CA ASP A 225 9.85 -14.82 2.59
C ASP A 225 8.44 -14.93 3.20
N TRP A 226 8.34 -15.43 4.43
CA TRP A 226 7.06 -15.58 5.11
C TRP A 226 6.38 -14.24 5.41
N VAL A 227 7.15 -13.18 5.71
CA VAL A 227 6.62 -11.83 5.91
C VAL A 227 6.02 -11.31 4.62
N ALA A 228 6.81 -11.42 3.53
CA ALA A 228 6.34 -10.99 2.21
C ALA A 228 5.08 -11.76 1.80
N PHE A 229 5.08 -13.09 1.93
CA PHE A 229 3.92 -13.92 1.62
C PHE A 229 2.69 -13.53 2.44
N ALA A 230 2.86 -13.28 3.74
CA ALA A 230 1.77 -12.88 4.63
C ALA A 230 1.18 -11.51 4.23
N CYS A 231 2.03 -10.52 3.91
CA CYS A 231 1.58 -9.19 3.49
C CYS A 231 0.82 -9.25 2.15
N PHE A 232 1.39 -9.87 1.12
CA PHE A 232 0.69 -10.00 -0.17
C PHE A 232 -0.62 -10.81 -0.07
N THR A 233 -0.68 -11.77 0.84
CA THR A 233 -1.92 -12.50 1.14
C THR A 233 -2.93 -11.59 1.85
N ALA A 234 -2.51 -10.84 2.86
CA ALA A 234 -3.38 -9.95 3.62
C ALA A 234 -4.03 -8.88 2.74
N ILE A 235 -3.23 -8.16 1.92
CA ILE A 235 -3.76 -7.14 1.02
C ILE A 235 -4.70 -7.73 -0.04
N SER A 236 -4.39 -8.92 -0.55
CA SER A 236 -5.21 -9.59 -1.56
C SER A 236 -6.56 -10.02 -1.00
N LEU A 237 -6.58 -10.58 0.21
CA LEU A 237 -7.82 -10.92 0.93
C LEU A 237 -8.62 -9.66 1.29
N GLY A 238 -7.94 -8.58 1.67
CA GLY A 238 -8.55 -7.27 1.87
C GLY A 238 -9.26 -6.78 0.61
N THR A 239 -8.56 -6.77 -0.52
CA THR A 239 -9.12 -6.38 -1.83
C THR A 239 -10.32 -7.25 -2.22
N LEU A 240 -10.25 -8.55 -1.98
CA LEU A 240 -11.36 -9.48 -2.25
C LEU A 240 -12.61 -9.16 -1.43
N SER A 241 -12.43 -8.63 -0.22
CA SER A 241 -13.52 -8.34 0.72
C SER A 241 -14.10 -6.93 0.58
N GLY A 242 -13.41 -6.02 -0.11
CA GLY A 242 -13.72 -4.59 -0.16
C GLY A 242 -14.47 -4.10 -1.40
N GLY A 243 -14.87 -4.98 -2.32
CA GLY A 243 -15.50 -4.63 -3.60
C GLY A 243 -17.02 -4.73 -3.63
#